data_cf6ed76c861a998f9bc26de08fd9b3ac
#
_entry.id   cf6ed76c861a998f9bc26de08fd9b3ac
#
_cell.length_a   1.000
_cell.length_b   1.000
_cell.length_c   1.000
_cell.angle_alpha   90.00
_cell.angle_beta   90.00
_cell.angle_gamma   90.00
#
_symmetry.space_group_name_H-M   'P 1'
#
loop_
_entity.id
_entity.type
_entity.pdbx_description
1 polymer ?
#
loop_
_entity_poly.entity_id
_entity_poly.type
_entity_poly.pdbx_seq_one_letter_code
_entity_poly.pdbx_strand_id
1 'polypeptide(L)'
;KTEGFGGEGTGLKSWNSELGWDTDVWYTLVLRSWQVENHTHYGFWVRSRKTGIWTHMVTMDVASPEAYFQGGTDAFIEDWLNTGKHARTTNLRNGWKRRLDGSWYAFGQGRYSVNFWDLEKGKRSFNYKTNWNGGVTRDATGLYYFMTAGGEKTQATALNPSTHTIKRTLKSPQYIPLALSSVTVKAAQNDTVIVNWVVDPKTLPPFSVDVKVYDKQGGIGKPIGFAAL
;
A
#
# COMPACT_ATOMS: atom_id res chain seq x y z
N LYS A 1 1.97 -11.76 11.54
CA LYS A 1 1.28 -13.05 11.41
C LYS A 1 0.77 -13.19 9.97
N THR A 2 0.92 -14.37 9.38
CA THR A 2 0.39 -14.70 8.04
C THR A 2 -0.35 -16.04 8.13
N GLU A 3 -1.48 -16.16 7.45
CA GLU A 3 -2.27 -17.40 7.36
C GLU A 3 -3.05 -17.47 6.05
N GLY A 4 -3.64 -18.62 5.74
CA GLY A 4 -4.53 -18.78 4.59
C GLY A 4 -5.73 -17.87 4.65
N PHE A 5 -6.13 -17.30 3.50
CA PHE A 5 -7.23 -16.34 3.44
C PHE A 5 -8.57 -16.99 3.82
N GLY A 6 -8.87 -18.15 3.25
CA GLY A 6 -10.14 -18.86 3.49
C GLY A 6 -11.36 -18.11 2.96
N GLY A 7 -12.54 -18.67 3.13
CA GLY A 7 -13.83 -18.03 2.83
C GLY A 7 -14.04 -17.61 1.38
N GLU A 8 -13.41 -16.56 0.93
CA GLU A 8 -13.60 -15.95 -0.38
C GLU A 8 -12.60 -16.42 -1.45
N GLY A 9 -11.84 -17.46 -1.17
CA GLY A 9 -10.90 -18.05 -2.12
C GLY A 9 -9.60 -18.52 -1.51
N THR A 10 -8.66 -18.92 -2.38
CA THR A 10 -7.30 -19.30 -2.00
C THR A 10 -6.40 -18.07 -1.98
N GLY A 11 -5.45 -18.03 -1.07
CA GLY A 11 -4.49 -16.94 -0.95
C GLY A 11 -4.00 -16.79 0.48
N LEU A 12 -3.24 -15.72 0.70
CA LEU A 12 -2.67 -15.38 1.99
C LEU A 12 -3.22 -14.05 2.49
N LYS A 13 -3.39 -13.94 3.79
CA LYS A 13 -3.63 -12.69 4.50
C LYS A 13 -2.60 -12.51 5.59
N SER A 14 -2.21 -11.27 5.86
CA SER A 14 -1.18 -10.92 6.82
C SER A 14 -1.62 -9.76 7.71
N TRP A 15 -1.18 -9.78 8.96
CA TRP A 15 -1.39 -8.70 9.92
C TRP A 15 -0.08 -8.27 10.54
N ASN A 16 0.08 -6.97 10.69
CA ASN A 16 1.09 -6.37 11.54
C ASN A 16 0.37 -5.45 12.54
N SER A 17 0.18 -5.92 13.76
CA SER A 17 -0.50 -5.17 14.82
C SER A 17 0.43 -4.16 15.52
N GLU A 18 1.73 -4.18 15.22
CA GLU A 18 2.71 -3.29 15.87
C GLU A 18 2.69 -1.87 15.28
N LEU A 19 2.22 -1.73 14.03
CA LEU A 19 2.17 -0.43 13.37
C LEU A 19 1.31 0.56 14.15
N GLY A 20 0.12 0.14 14.58
CA GLY A 20 -0.92 1.01 15.12
C GLY A 20 -1.35 2.10 14.12
N TRP A 21 -2.65 2.34 14.02
CA TRP A 21 -3.20 3.43 13.21
C TRP A 21 -3.72 4.52 14.14
N ASP A 22 -3.18 5.73 14.00
CA ASP A 22 -3.73 6.91 14.67
C ASP A 22 -4.84 7.52 13.79
N THR A 23 -5.93 7.97 14.40
CA THR A 23 -6.92 8.82 13.74
C THR A 23 -6.31 10.17 13.40
N ASP A 24 -6.84 10.83 12.36
CA ASP A 24 -6.41 12.17 11.91
C ASP A 24 -4.94 12.26 11.47
N VAL A 25 -4.32 11.13 11.18
CA VAL A 25 -2.96 11.04 10.65
C VAL A 25 -2.99 10.53 9.20
N TRP A 26 -2.29 11.24 8.33
CA TRP A 26 -2.06 10.76 6.97
C TRP A 26 -0.96 9.71 6.93
N TYR A 27 -1.20 8.66 6.16
CA TYR A 27 -0.24 7.60 5.88
C TYR A 27 0.03 7.53 4.38
N THR A 28 1.28 7.29 4.01
CA THR A 28 1.62 6.94 2.63
C THR A 28 1.66 5.43 2.51
N LEU A 29 0.86 4.89 1.60
CA LEU A 29 0.79 3.46 1.31
C LEU A 29 1.53 3.20 0.00
N VAL A 30 2.42 2.22 -0.02
CA VAL A 30 3.12 1.79 -1.22
C VAL A 30 2.95 0.30 -1.40
N LEU A 31 2.34 -0.09 -2.51
CA LEU A 31 2.31 -1.46 -2.99
C LEU A 31 3.21 -1.55 -4.21
N ARG A 32 4.04 -2.57 -4.26
CA ARG A 32 4.96 -2.82 -5.36
C ARG A 32 4.99 -4.28 -5.71
N SER A 33 5.11 -4.57 -7.01
CA SER A 33 5.43 -5.91 -7.50
C SER A 33 6.78 -5.90 -8.21
N TRP A 34 7.50 -7.02 -8.12
CA TRP A 34 8.74 -7.28 -8.85
C TRP A 34 8.88 -8.76 -9.15
N GLN A 35 9.75 -9.08 -10.11
CA GLN A 35 9.99 -10.46 -10.52
C GLN A 35 11.23 -11.02 -9.83
N VAL A 36 11.16 -12.27 -9.40
CA VAL A 36 12.29 -13.09 -9.01
C VAL A 36 12.10 -14.43 -9.69
N GLU A 37 12.97 -14.75 -10.65
CA GLU A 37 12.83 -15.94 -11.49
C GLU A 37 11.43 -16.03 -12.12
N ASN A 38 10.69 -17.11 -11.89
CA ASN A 38 9.35 -17.36 -12.40
C ASN A 38 8.24 -16.93 -11.40
N HIS A 39 8.58 -16.12 -10.41
CA HIS A 39 7.67 -15.69 -9.37
C HIS A 39 7.46 -14.18 -9.41
N THR A 40 6.27 -13.73 -9.03
CA THR A 40 5.98 -12.32 -8.77
C THR A 40 5.86 -12.10 -7.27
N HIS A 41 6.68 -11.21 -6.75
CA HIS A 41 6.59 -10.77 -5.36
C HIS A 41 5.76 -9.50 -5.26
N TYR A 42 4.99 -9.38 -4.18
CA TYR A 42 4.21 -8.20 -3.84
C TYR A 42 4.61 -7.70 -2.46
N GLY A 43 5.16 -6.51 -2.40
CA GLY A 43 5.50 -5.86 -1.14
C GLY A 43 4.55 -4.74 -0.78
N PHE A 44 4.27 -4.60 0.52
CA PHE A 44 3.45 -3.52 1.07
C PHE A 44 4.20 -2.78 2.18
N TRP A 45 4.30 -1.47 2.05
CA TRP A 45 4.93 -0.56 3.00
C TRP A 45 3.99 0.57 3.38
N VAL A 46 4.13 1.02 4.62
CA VAL A 46 3.38 2.14 5.18
C VAL A 46 4.35 3.15 5.77
N ARG A 47 4.13 4.43 5.50
CA ARG A 47 4.85 5.52 6.14
C ARG A 47 3.88 6.41 6.91
N SER A 48 4.09 6.56 8.20
CA SER A 48 3.38 7.56 9.00
C SER A 48 3.90 8.97 8.67
N ARG A 49 3.02 9.90 8.40
CA ARG A 49 3.41 11.32 8.24
C ARG A 49 3.76 12.00 9.55
N LYS A 50 3.32 11.45 10.67
CA LYS A 50 3.65 11.95 12.02
C LYS A 50 5.11 11.69 12.36
N THR A 51 5.63 10.50 12.09
CA THR A 51 7.00 10.10 12.45
C THR A 51 7.97 10.18 11.27
N GLY A 52 7.47 10.11 10.05
CA GLY A 52 8.28 9.99 8.83
C GLY A 52 8.89 8.61 8.61
N ILE A 53 8.58 7.63 9.46
CA ILE A 53 9.17 6.28 9.44
C ILE A 53 8.39 5.38 8.51
N TRP A 54 9.11 4.60 7.69
CA TRP A 54 8.59 3.52 6.90
C TRP A 54 8.53 2.21 7.68
N THR A 55 7.44 1.49 7.54
CA THR A 55 7.25 0.15 8.07
C THR A 55 6.97 -0.80 6.92
N HIS A 56 7.76 -1.86 6.81
CA HIS A 56 7.45 -2.98 5.91
C HIS A 56 6.37 -3.84 6.56
N MET A 57 5.26 -4.01 5.87
CA MET A 57 4.12 -4.76 6.38
C MET A 57 4.21 -6.23 6.01
N VAL A 58 4.49 -6.52 4.75
CA VAL A 58 4.57 -7.88 4.23
C VAL A 58 5.19 -7.89 2.83
N THR A 59 5.85 -8.97 2.49
CA THR A 59 6.11 -9.39 1.12
C THR A 59 5.47 -10.76 0.92
N MET A 60 4.68 -10.90 -0.13
CA MET A 60 4.04 -12.15 -0.53
C MET A 60 4.59 -12.61 -1.86
N ASP A 61 4.80 -13.90 -2.00
CA ASP A 61 5.27 -14.57 -3.20
C ASP A 61 4.09 -15.25 -3.91
N VAL A 62 4.03 -15.07 -5.22
CA VAL A 62 3.07 -15.73 -6.11
C VAL A 62 3.84 -16.50 -7.16
N ALA A 63 3.64 -17.81 -7.22
CA ALA A 63 4.30 -18.73 -8.17
C ALA A 63 3.75 -18.55 -9.60
N SER A 64 3.82 -17.33 -10.10
CA SER A 64 3.44 -16.95 -11.47
C SER A 64 4.29 -15.76 -11.91
N PRO A 65 4.91 -15.82 -13.09
CA PRO A 65 5.64 -14.68 -13.63
C PRO A 65 4.63 -13.59 -14.10
N GLU A 66 5.10 -12.36 -14.12
CA GLU A 66 4.42 -11.20 -14.72
C GLU A 66 2.99 -10.94 -14.23
N ALA A 67 2.67 -11.37 -13.01
CA ALA A 67 1.39 -11.09 -12.38
C ALA A 67 1.32 -9.64 -11.89
N TYR A 68 1.21 -8.68 -12.81
CA TYR A 68 1.22 -7.25 -12.51
C TYR A 68 -0.12 -6.75 -11.99
N PHE A 69 -0.10 -5.61 -11.28
CA PHE A 69 -1.31 -4.89 -10.90
C PHE A 69 -2.11 -4.45 -12.13
N GLN A 70 -3.41 -4.66 -12.08
CA GLN A 70 -4.36 -4.27 -13.14
C GLN A 70 -4.54 -2.74 -13.22
N GLY A 71 -5.40 -2.28 -14.14
CA GLY A 71 -5.56 -0.87 -14.49
C GLY A 71 -5.98 0.05 -13.34
N GLY A 72 -7.13 -0.21 -12.73
CA GLY A 72 -7.70 0.58 -11.65
C GLY A 72 -7.18 0.22 -10.26
N THR A 73 -7.68 0.93 -9.27
CA THR A 73 -7.55 0.54 -7.87
C THR A 73 -8.87 0.81 -7.18
N ASP A 74 -9.26 -0.09 -6.31
CA ASP A 74 -10.46 0.01 -5.51
C ASP A 74 -10.10 0.27 -4.05
N ALA A 75 -10.97 0.99 -3.35
CA ALA A 75 -10.92 1.18 -1.92
C ALA A 75 -12.35 1.19 -1.40
N PHE A 76 -12.59 0.53 -0.29
CA PHE A 76 -13.91 0.45 0.30
C PHE A 76 -13.86 0.58 1.82
N ILE A 77 -15.00 0.94 2.39
CA ILE A 77 -15.25 0.84 3.83
C ILE A 77 -16.27 -0.28 4.01
N GLU A 78 -15.90 -1.26 4.80
CA GLU A 78 -16.74 -2.40 5.11
C GLU A 78 -17.20 -2.36 6.57
N ASP A 79 -18.49 -2.57 6.79
CA ASP A 79 -19.07 -2.81 8.11
C ASP A 79 -19.47 -4.27 8.29
N TRP A 80 -18.50 -5.15 8.27
CA TRP A 80 -18.74 -6.59 8.40
C TRP A 80 -19.31 -7.01 9.76
N LEU A 81 -19.22 -6.17 10.78
CA LEU A 81 -19.86 -6.38 12.08
C LEU A 81 -21.33 -5.92 12.13
N ASN A 82 -21.82 -5.31 11.06
CA ASN A 82 -23.16 -4.74 10.95
C ASN A 82 -23.51 -3.72 12.05
N THR A 83 -22.55 -2.90 12.38
CA THR A 83 -22.70 -1.82 13.36
C THR A 83 -22.85 -0.46 12.69
N GLY A 84 -23.53 -0.39 11.56
CA GLY A 84 -23.72 0.79 10.70
C GLY A 84 -24.19 2.07 11.41
N LYS A 85 -24.57 1.97 12.69
CA LYS A 85 -24.91 3.10 13.53
C LYS A 85 -23.72 4.05 13.81
N HIS A 86 -22.49 3.61 13.65
CA HIS A 86 -21.29 4.42 13.84
C HIS A 86 -20.67 4.83 12.49
N ALA A 87 -20.40 6.11 12.32
CA ALA A 87 -19.74 6.60 11.12
C ALA A 87 -18.28 6.12 11.06
N ARG A 88 -17.88 5.64 9.89
CA ARG A 88 -16.49 5.32 9.54
C ARG A 88 -16.10 6.17 8.36
N THR A 89 -15.02 6.91 8.48
CA THR A 89 -14.54 7.79 7.42
C THR A 89 -13.11 7.44 7.06
N THR A 90 -12.82 7.40 5.77
CA THR A 90 -11.47 7.35 5.24
C THR A 90 -11.26 8.38 4.14
N ASN A 91 -10.04 8.84 4.03
CA ASN A 91 -9.65 9.90 3.11
C ASN A 91 -8.50 9.40 2.22
N LEU A 92 -8.55 9.77 0.94
CA LEU A 92 -7.55 9.38 -0.06
C LEU A 92 -7.05 10.62 -0.81
N ARG A 93 -5.74 10.76 -0.94
CA ARG A 93 -5.14 11.80 -1.77
C ARG A 93 -3.84 11.38 -2.41
N ASN A 94 -3.46 12.06 -3.46
CA ASN A 94 -2.17 11.87 -4.11
C ASN A 94 -1.89 10.41 -4.53
N GLY A 95 -2.95 9.69 -4.98
CA GLY A 95 -2.80 8.35 -5.53
C GLY A 95 -2.10 8.40 -6.88
N TRP A 96 -1.16 7.48 -7.07
CA TRP A 96 -0.35 7.34 -8.28
C TRP A 96 -0.13 5.87 -8.60
N LYS A 97 -0.01 5.59 -9.89
CA LYS A 97 0.44 4.29 -10.38
C LYS A 97 1.68 4.49 -11.24
N ARG A 98 2.72 3.71 -10.98
CA ARG A 98 3.89 3.62 -11.85
C ARG A 98 3.66 2.52 -12.88
N ARG A 99 3.87 2.83 -14.15
CA ARG A 99 3.77 1.88 -15.25
C ARG A 99 5.09 1.11 -15.41
N LEU A 100 5.06 0.04 -16.20
CA LEU A 100 6.25 -0.76 -16.50
C LEU A 100 7.34 0.02 -17.26
N ASP A 101 6.94 1.00 -18.06
CA ASP A 101 7.85 1.92 -18.75
C ASP A 101 8.49 2.98 -17.83
N GLY A 102 8.16 2.93 -16.53
CA GLY A 102 8.64 3.86 -15.52
C GLY A 102 7.87 5.17 -15.41
N SER A 103 6.92 5.43 -16.30
CA SER A 103 6.10 6.64 -16.25
C SER A 103 5.09 6.58 -15.09
N TRP A 104 4.65 7.75 -14.60
CA TRP A 104 3.68 7.87 -13.53
C TRP A 104 2.32 8.31 -14.05
N TYR A 105 1.29 7.63 -13.62
CA TYR A 105 -0.10 7.96 -13.84
C TYR A 105 -0.76 8.42 -12.54
N ALA A 106 -1.34 9.62 -12.55
CA ALA A 106 -2.05 10.17 -11.40
C ALA A 106 -3.51 9.71 -11.39
N PHE A 107 -4.03 9.27 -10.25
CA PHE A 107 -5.46 9.07 -10.07
C PHE A 107 -6.13 10.41 -9.86
N GLY A 108 -6.71 10.94 -10.93
CA GLY A 108 -7.41 12.24 -10.94
C GLY A 108 -8.93 12.12 -10.81
N GLN A 109 -9.47 10.90 -10.79
CA GLN A 109 -10.91 10.66 -10.73
C GLN A 109 -11.22 9.55 -9.74
N GLY A 110 -12.26 9.73 -8.93
CA GLY A 110 -12.83 8.73 -8.06
C GLY A 110 -14.30 8.51 -8.38
N ARG A 111 -14.71 7.27 -8.57
CA ARG A 111 -16.12 6.87 -8.67
C ARG A 111 -16.55 6.24 -7.36
N TYR A 112 -17.63 6.73 -6.80
CA TYR A 112 -18.22 6.23 -5.56
C TYR A 112 -19.51 5.49 -5.86
N SER A 113 -19.69 4.37 -5.19
CA SER A 113 -20.94 3.65 -5.17
C SER A 113 -21.13 2.96 -3.82
N VAL A 114 -22.36 2.78 -3.42
CA VAL A 114 -22.73 1.92 -2.31
C VAL A 114 -23.08 0.55 -2.86
N ASN A 115 -22.67 -0.51 -2.17
CA ASN A 115 -22.99 -1.87 -2.57
C ASN A 115 -24.52 -2.06 -2.58
N PHE A 116 -25.09 -2.35 -3.74
CA PHE A 116 -26.53 -2.42 -3.91
C PHE A 116 -27.16 -3.58 -3.10
N TRP A 117 -26.44 -4.66 -2.88
CA TRP A 117 -26.89 -5.79 -2.05
C TRP A 117 -27.22 -5.37 -0.62
N ASP A 118 -26.51 -4.39 -0.09
CA ASP A 118 -26.75 -3.87 1.24
C ASP A 118 -27.96 -2.92 1.30
N LEU A 119 -28.47 -2.51 0.13
CA LEU A 119 -29.64 -1.65 0.01
C LEU A 119 -30.98 -2.43 -0.08
N GLU A 120 -30.92 -3.75 -0.20
CA GLU A 120 -32.10 -4.59 -0.29
C GLU A 120 -32.76 -4.81 1.07
N LYS A 121 -34.09 -4.82 1.07
CA LYS A 121 -34.87 -5.12 2.29
C LYS A 121 -34.53 -6.51 2.82
N GLY A 122 -34.29 -6.60 4.12
CA GLY A 122 -33.90 -7.85 4.80
C GLY A 122 -32.40 -8.09 4.88
N LYS A 123 -31.58 -7.29 4.22
CA LYS A 123 -30.11 -7.28 4.45
C LYS A 123 -29.78 -6.52 5.73
N ARG A 124 -28.69 -6.89 6.36
CA ARG A 124 -28.29 -6.35 7.68
C ARG A 124 -28.09 -4.84 7.68
N SER A 125 -27.49 -4.30 6.61
CA SER A 125 -27.20 -2.87 6.46
C SER A 125 -28.38 -2.05 5.94
N PHE A 126 -29.55 -2.66 5.70
CA PHE A 126 -30.72 -1.99 5.12
C PHE A 126 -31.16 -0.74 5.90
N ASN A 127 -31.09 -0.78 7.23
CA ASN A 127 -31.46 0.37 8.08
C ASN A 127 -30.52 1.55 7.94
N TYR A 128 -29.31 1.35 7.37
CA TYR A 128 -28.29 2.38 7.18
C TYR A 128 -28.02 2.65 5.71
N LYS A 129 -28.87 2.18 4.81
CA LYS A 129 -28.70 2.28 3.35
C LYS A 129 -28.55 3.71 2.81
N THR A 130 -29.00 4.69 3.56
CA THR A 130 -28.90 6.11 3.22
C THR A 130 -27.80 6.83 4.01
N ASN A 131 -27.17 6.14 4.96
CA ASN A 131 -26.16 6.72 5.84
C ASN A 131 -24.76 6.52 5.25
N TRP A 132 -24.49 7.22 4.18
CA TRP A 132 -23.20 7.25 3.51
C TRP A 132 -22.95 8.62 2.91
N ASN A 133 -21.69 8.94 2.65
CA ASN A 133 -21.32 10.11 1.86
C ASN A 133 -19.98 9.85 1.16
N GLY A 134 -19.74 10.55 0.07
CA GLY A 134 -18.47 10.49 -0.65
C GLY A 134 -18.32 11.65 -1.59
N GLY A 135 -17.11 12.08 -1.81
CA GLY A 135 -16.86 13.24 -2.65
C GLY A 135 -15.45 13.75 -2.56
N VAL A 136 -15.32 15.05 -2.83
CA VAL A 136 -14.07 15.79 -2.73
C VAL A 136 -14.24 16.90 -1.70
N THR A 137 -13.26 17.04 -0.82
CA THR A 137 -13.18 18.14 0.13
C THR A 137 -11.74 18.64 0.24
N ARG A 138 -11.47 19.57 1.15
CA ARG A 138 -10.18 20.25 1.27
C ARG A 138 -9.75 20.39 2.72
N ASP A 139 -8.46 20.22 2.96
CA ASP A 139 -7.76 20.67 4.17
C ASP A 139 -6.73 21.76 3.83
N ALA A 140 -5.95 22.17 4.81
CA ALA A 140 -4.88 23.16 4.63
C ALA A 140 -3.80 22.71 3.62
N THR A 141 -3.71 21.42 3.31
CA THR A 141 -2.71 20.83 2.42
C THR A 141 -3.24 20.54 1.01
N GLY A 142 -4.54 20.74 0.77
CA GLY A 142 -5.15 20.61 -0.55
C GLY A 142 -6.40 19.74 -0.62
N LEU A 143 -6.80 19.41 -1.85
CA LEU A 143 -7.98 18.59 -2.12
C LEU A 143 -7.70 17.11 -1.85
N TYR A 144 -8.73 16.40 -1.37
CA TYR A 144 -8.73 14.96 -1.18
C TYR A 144 -10.11 14.36 -1.38
N TYR A 145 -10.15 13.08 -1.71
CA TYR A 145 -11.37 12.28 -1.73
C TYR A 145 -11.69 11.81 -0.32
N PHE A 146 -12.93 11.79 0.05
CA PHE A 146 -13.41 11.23 1.30
C PHE A 146 -14.53 10.21 1.04
N MET A 147 -14.62 9.22 1.91
CA MET A 147 -15.72 8.26 1.99
C MET A 147 -16.16 8.14 3.44
N THR A 148 -17.46 8.11 3.64
CA THR A 148 -18.07 7.84 4.95
C THR A 148 -19.15 6.79 4.79
N ALA A 149 -19.15 5.77 5.63
CA ALA A 149 -20.17 4.74 5.72
C ALA A 149 -20.71 4.63 7.15
N GLY A 150 -22.01 4.48 7.27
CA GLY A 150 -22.72 4.42 8.54
C GLY A 150 -22.84 5.77 9.26
N GLY A 151 -23.35 5.71 10.49
CA GLY A 151 -23.63 6.85 11.35
C GLY A 151 -25.03 7.44 11.12
N GLU A 152 -25.83 7.48 12.18
CA GLU A 152 -27.23 7.90 12.13
C GLU A 152 -27.45 9.31 11.54
N LYS A 153 -26.42 10.18 11.62
CA LYS A 153 -26.47 11.54 11.12
C LYS A 153 -25.82 11.71 9.74
N THR A 154 -25.21 10.67 9.21
CA THR A 154 -24.56 10.74 7.89
C THR A 154 -25.63 10.83 6.80
N GLN A 155 -25.47 11.80 5.90
CA GLN A 155 -26.36 12.00 4.76
C GLN A 155 -25.56 12.15 3.48
N ALA A 156 -26.04 11.52 2.43
CA ALA A 156 -25.42 11.62 1.11
C ALA A 156 -25.62 13.04 0.53
N THR A 157 -24.54 13.64 0.07
CA THR A 157 -24.56 14.91 -0.67
C THR A 157 -24.34 14.70 -2.18
N ALA A 158 -24.15 13.45 -2.61
CA ALA A 158 -23.92 13.05 -3.99
C ALA A 158 -24.87 11.91 -4.40
N LEU A 159 -25.03 11.72 -5.70
CA LEU A 159 -25.79 10.59 -6.26
C LEU A 159 -25.02 9.27 -6.08
N ASN A 160 -25.75 8.16 -6.11
CA ASN A 160 -25.19 6.80 -6.13
C ASN A 160 -25.52 6.13 -7.50
N PRO A 161 -24.52 5.84 -8.35
CA PRO A 161 -23.11 6.22 -8.22
C PRO A 161 -22.83 7.69 -8.55
N SER A 162 -21.67 8.19 -8.12
CA SER A 162 -21.18 9.51 -8.47
C SER A 162 -19.72 9.50 -8.86
N THR A 163 -19.31 10.46 -9.68
CA THR A 163 -17.92 10.61 -10.13
C THR A 163 -17.39 11.99 -9.74
N HIS A 164 -16.24 12.02 -9.11
CA HIS A 164 -15.59 13.23 -8.64
C HIS A 164 -14.19 13.32 -9.22
N THR A 165 -13.77 14.54 -9.56
CA THR A 165 -12.46 14.77 -10.21
C THR A 165 -11.64 15.77 -9.39
N ILE A 166 -10.38 15.42 -9.14
CA ILE A 166 -9.38 16.35 -8.64
C ILE A 166 -8.36 16.57 -9.77
N LYS A 167 -8.39 17.77 -10.35
CA LYS A 167 -7.34 18.16 -11.31
C LYS A 167 -6.02 18.27 -10.58
N ARG A 168 -5.05 17.44 -10.97
CA ARG A 168 -3.73 17.43 -10.34
C ARG A 168 -2.79 18.38 -11.07
N THR A 169 -2.16 19.23 -10.28
CA THR A 169 -1.06 20.11 -10.70
C THR A 169 0.30 19.61 -10.22
N LEU A 170 0.31 18.58 -9.38
CA LEU A 170 1.53 18.02 -8.82
C LEU A 170 2.29 17.20 -9.86
N LYS A 171 3.62 17.36 -9.86
CA LYS A 171 4.53 16.45 -10.55
C LYS A 171 4.44 15.04 -9.94
N SER A 172 5.01 14.06 -10.66
CA SER A 172 5.13 12.68 -10.17
C SER A 172 5.70 12.62 -8.74
N PRO A 173 5.43 11.53 -8.00
CA PRO A 173 5.94 11.40 -6.65
C PRO A 173 7.44 11.64 -6.55
N GLN A 174 7.83 12.45 -5.59
CA GLN A 174 9.22 12.65 -5.22
C GLN A 174 9.48 11.85 -3.95
N TYR A 175 10.61 11.19 -3.88
CA TYR A 175 10.98 10.38 -2.72
C TYR A 175 12.46 10.58 -2.36
N ILE A 176 12.75 10.43 -1.09
CA ILE A 176 14.12 10.47 -0.59
C ILE A 176 14.79 9.16 -1.02
N PRO A 177 15.92 9.21 -1.74
CA PRO A 177 16.65 8.01 -2.11
C PRO A 177 17.00 7.13 -0.91
N LEU A 178 17.13 5.83 -1.17
CA LEU A 178 17.60 4.88 -0.17
C LEU A 178 18.94 5.34 0.43
N ALA A 179 19.02 5.32 1.74
CA ALA A 179 20.27 5.50 2.47
C ALA A 179 20.49 4.36 3.45
N LEU A 180 21.72 3.89 3.55
CA LEU A 180 22.14 2.93 4.55
C LEU A 180 22.77 3.66 5.73
N SER A 181 22.27 3.38 6.94
CA SER A 181 22.86 3.92 8.17
C SER A 181 24.13 3.17 8.56
N SER A 182 24.22 1.89 8.23
CA SER A 182 25.42 1.08 8.43
C SER A 182 25.47 -0.10 7.47
N VAL A 183 26.69 -0.53 7.16
CA VAL A 183 27.00 -1.80 6.49
C VAL A 183 28.15 -2.45 7.24
N THR A 184 28.01 -3.70 7.61
CA THR A 184 29.07 -4.49 8.21
C THR A 184 29.28 -5.79 7.46
N VAL A 185 30.55 -6.18 7.28
CA VAL A 185 30.94 -7.42 6.60
C VAL A 185 31.79 -8.22 7.55
N LYS A 186 31.50 -9.49 7.73
CA LYS A 186 32.27 -10.42 8.57
C LYS A 186 32.51 -11.71 7.79
N ALA A 187 33.73 -12.20 7.83
CA ALA A 187 34.03 -13.55 7.40
C ALA A 187 33.44 -14.54 8.41
N ALA A 188 32.88 -15.63 7.93
CA ALA A 188 32.39 -16.74 8.71
C ALA A 188 33.10 -18.04 8.29
N GLN A 189 32.80 -19.16 8.95
CA GLN A 189 33.35 -20.45 8.58
C GLN A 189 32.88 -20.91 7.19
N ASN A 190 33.58 -21.80 6.58
CA ASN A 190 33.24 -22.44 5.28
C ASN A 190 33.10 -21.42 4.13
N ASP A 191 34.07 -20.53 3.97
CA ASP A 191 34.13 -19.54 2.89
C ASP A 191 32.88 -18.68 2.78
N THR A 192 32.16 -18.49 3.88
CA THR A 192 30.95 -17.69 3.96
C THR A 192 31.27 -16.26 4.40
N VAL A 193 30.60 -15.30 3.80
CA VAL A 193 30.64 -13.88 4.19
C VAL A 193 29.26 -13.47 4.67
N ILE A 194 29.20 -12.91 5.88
CA ILE A 194 27.96 -12.35 6.43
C ILE A 194 27.98 -10.83 6.21
N VAL A 195 26.99 -10.36 5.49
CA VAL A 195 26.78 -8.91 5.25
C VAL A 195 25.54 -8.49 6.00
N ASN A 196 25.68 -7.51 6.89
CA ASN A 196 24.55 -6.90 7.58
C ASN A 196 24.48 -5.42 7.19
N TRP A 197 23.29 -4.93 7.00
CA TRP A 197 23.04 -3.50 6.74
C TRP A 197 21.83 -3.02 7.53
N VAL A 198 21.81 -1.71 7.76
CA VAL A 198 20.68 -1.01 8.37
C VAL A 198 20.25 0.11 7.41
N VAL A 199 19.00 0.08 7.01
CA VAL A 199 18.40 1.14 6.17
C VAL A 199 17.95 2.28 7.08
N ASP A 200 18.20 3.53 6.69
CA ASP A 200 17.63 4.67 7.39
C ASP A 200 16.10 4.62 7.27
N PRO A 201 15.36 4.47 8.38
CA PRO A 201 13.92 4.28 8.36
C PRO A 201 13.13 5.46 7.78
N LYS A 202 13.76 6.61 7.56
CA LYS A 202 13.16 7.78 6.92
C LYS A 202 13.28 7.78 5.39
N THR A 203 14.17 6.94 4.84
CA THR A 203 14.36 6.80 3.40
C THR A 203 13.50 5.68 2.83
N LEU A 204 13.41 5.59 1.49
CA LEU A 204 12.68 4.50 0.86
C LEU A 204 13.29 3.15 1.24
N PRO A 205 12.47 2.21 1.72
CA PRO A 205 12.97 0.87 1.97
C PRO A 205 13.30 0.16 0.65
N PRO A 206 14.35 -0.70 0.64
CA PRO A 206 14.59 -1.58 -0.49
C PRO A 206 13.45 -2.60 -0.61
N PHE A 207 13.18 -3.06 -1.82
CA PHE A 207 12.28 -4.19 -2.08
C PHE A 207 13.05 -5.46 -2.47
N SER A 208 14.29 -5.29 -2.95
CA SER A 208 15.25 -6.36 -3.20
C SER A 208 16.66 -5.85 -2.96
N VAL A 209 17.56 -6.74 -2.64
CA VAL A 209 18.97 -6.44 -2.40
C VAL A 209 19.84 -7.51 -3.08
N ASP A 210 20.78 -7.07 -3.89
CA ASP A 210 21.82 -7.92 -4.47
C ASP A 210 23.13 -7.73 -3.70
N VAL A 211 23.67 -8.81 -3.18
CA VAL A 211 25.01 -8.83 -2.57
C VAL A 211 25.95 -9.56 -3.50
N LYS A 212 27.03 -8.91 -3.91
CA LYS A 212 28.08 -9.48 -4.78
C LYS A 212 29.41 -9.41 -4.07
N VAL A 213 30.12 -10.53 -4.05
CA VAL A 213 31.47 -10.65 -3.49
C VAL A 213 32.48 -10.74 -4.64
N TYR A 214 33.54 -9.97 -4.55
CA TYR A 214 34.62 -9.94 -5.55
C TYR A 214 35.95 -10.25 -4.89
N ASP A 215 36.88 -10.84 -5.63
CA ASP A 215 38.25 -11.12 -5.22
C ASP A 215 39.15 -9.88 -5.25
N LYS A 216 38.71 -8.81 -5.92
CA LYS A 216 39.45 -7.55 -6.05
C LYS A 216 38.71 -6.38 -5.44
N GLN A 217 39.47 -5.49 -4.82
CA GLN A 217 38.94 -4.25 -4.28
C GLN A 217 38.25 -3.41 -5.36
N GLY A 218 37.15 -2.76 -5.02
CA GLY A 218 36.36 -1.92 -5.92
C GLY A 218 35.37 -2.68 -6.81
N GLY A 219 35.17 -3.98 -6.59
CA GLY A 219 34.18 -4.76 -7.35
C GLY A 219 34.57 -5.00 -8.81
N ILE A 220 35.88 -5.08 -9.09
CA ILE A 220 36.41 -5.27 -10.44
C ILE A 220 36.42 -6.74 -10.81
N GLY A 221 35.94 -7.08 -12.02
CA GLY A 221 35.91 -8.45 -12.51
C GLY A 221 34.56 -9.13 -12.37
N LYS A 222 34.56 -10.47 -12.35
CA LYS A 222 33.35 -11.25 -12.12
C LYS A 222 33.17 -11.49 -10.62
N PRO A 223 31.95 -11.43 -10.11
CA PRO A 223 31.72 -11.80 -8.73
C PRO A 223 32.06 -13.27 -8.49
N ILE A 224 32.72 -13.56 -7.37
CA ILE A 224 33.02 -14.90 -6.89
C ILE A 224 31.97 -15.46 -5.94
N GLY A 225 31.04 -14.62 -5.49
CA GLY A 225 29.88 -14.97 -4.68
C GLY A 225 28.72 -14.02 -4.96
N PHE A 226 27.51 -14.52 -4.82
CA PHE A 226 26.27 -13.77 -5.05
C PHE A 226 25.17 -14.23 -4.10
N ALA A 227 24.39 -13.29 -3.60
CA ALA A 227 23.11 -13.54 -2.93
C ALA A 227 22.10 -12.46 -3.33
N ALA A 228 20.87 -12.86 -3.58
CA ALA A 228 19.73 -11.96 -3.80
C ALA A 228 18.68 -12.17 -2.70
N LEU A 229 18.10 -11.06 -2.19
CA LEU A 229 17.10 -11.04 -1.12
C LEU A 229 15.91 -10.17 -1.52
#